data_e32ac5799a8361954d9a7e43e9f6b814
#
_entry.id   e32ac5799a8361954d9a7e43e9f6b814
#
_cell.length_a   1.000
_cell.length_b   1.000
_cell.length_c   1.000
_cell.angle_alpha   90.00
_cell.angle_beta   90.00
_cell.angle_gamma   90.00
#
_symmetry.space_group_name_H-M   'P 1'
#
loop_
_entity.id
_entity.type
_entity.pdbx_description
1 polymer ?
#
loop_
_entity_poly.entity_id
_entity_poly.type
_entity_poly.pdbx_seq_one_letter_code
_entity_poly.pdbx_strand_id
1 'polypeptide(L)'
;MKDLKNLLLLTTILLSFAVKAQEKDKYLPQANEEFEAKNYVEAEANYRISQSKFPKKAIASYNLGNTIYNINQPSEAKLSYMKAIEESKSRPEKHKAFHNLGNVFMKEKNYTAAVQAYKNALINNPSDEETRYNYALAKKMLKDNPPPKDDKKKDKKEGDGKDKKDDKEGQPKPKEGGISKQRVENLLDAVNNEEKKVQDKVNAKKVKGKPVRTEKDW
;
A
#
# COMPACT_ATOMS: atom_id res chain seq x y z
N MET A 1 48.72 26.42 -21.78
CA MET A 1 49.06 25.24 -20.96
C MET A 1 48.40 25.26 -19.58
N LYS A 2 48.27 26.39 -18.89
CA LYS A 2 47.57 26.50 -17.61
C LYS A 2 46.08 26.19 -17.74
N ASP A 3 45.45 26.70 -18.78
CA ASP A 3 44.00 26.52 -19.01
C ASP A 3 43.65 25.08 -19.34
N LEU A 4 44.48 24.35 -20.06
CA LEU A 4 44.32 22.94 -20.35
C LEU A 4 44.45 22.07 -19.09
N LYS A 5 45.33 22.41 -18.17
CA LYS A 5 45.49 21.72 -16.88
C LYS A 5 44.27 21.98 -15.97
N ASN A 6 43.78 23.22 -15.96
CA ASN A 6 42.56 23.56 -15.20
C ASN A 6 41.32 22.88 -15.76
N LEU A 7 41.17 22.78 -17.08
CA LEU A 7 40.10 22.05 -17.74
C LEU A 7 40.16 20.55 -17.41
N LEU A 8 41.36 19.96 -17.43
CA LEU A 8 41.55 18.55 -17.08
C LEU A 8 41.25 18.27 -15.61
N LEU A 9 41.62 19.18 -14.71
CA LEU A 9 41.28 19.11 -13.29
C LEU A 9 39.77 19.22 -13.05
N LEU A 10 39.11 20.11 -13.77
CA LEU A 10 37.64 20.29 -13.67
C LEU A 10 36.88 19.05 -14.16
N THR A 11 37.36 18.44 -15.27
CA THR A 11 36.75 17.21 -15.80
C THR A 11 36.97 16.00 -14.89
N THR A 12 38.11 15.89 -14.24
CA THR A 12 38.36 14.79 -13.26
C THR A 12 37.53 14.96 -12.00
N ILE A 13 37.32 16.21 -11.53
CA ILE A 13 36.44 16.48 -10.41
C ILE A 13 34.95 16.19 -10.78
N LEU A 14 34.49 16.56 -11.96
CA LEU A 14 33.15 16.24 -12.45
C LEU A 14 32.93 14.74 -12.63
N LEU A 15 33.93 14.01 -13.10
CA LEU A 15 33.87 12.54 -13.22
C LEU A 15 33.83 11.84 -11.85
N SER A 16 34.50 12.38 -10.82
CA SER A 16 34.48 11.82 -9.47
C SER A 16 33.10 11.98 -8.78
N PHE A 17 32.32 12.98 -9.17
CA PHE A 17 30.93 13.12 -8.70
C PHE A 17 29.92 12.21 -9.44
N ALA A 18 30.29 11.71 -10.62
CA ALA A 18 29.39 10.85 -11.42
C ALA A 18 29.42 9.38 -10.98
N VAL A 19 30.46 8.94 -10.30
CA VAL A 19 30.59 7.57 -9.77
C VAL A 19 30.06 7.52 -8.32
N LYS A 20 28.82 7.89 -8.10
CA LYS A 20 28.07 7.27 -6.99
C LYS A 20 27.75 5.86 -7.47
N ALA A 21 28.61 4.90 -7.12
CA ALA A 21 28.29 3.49 -7.28
C ALA A 21 26.91 3.29 -6.65
N GLN A 22 25.94 2.94 -7.49
CA GLN A 22 24.58 2.70 -7.04
C GLN A 22 24.65 1.53 -6.06
N GLU A 23 24.51 1.81 -4.77
CA GLU A 23 24.59 0.77 -3.74
C GLU A 23 23.62 -0.37 -4.11
N LYS A 24 24.17 -1.56 -4.29
CA LYS A 24 23.38 -2.73 -4.64
C LYS A 24 22.60 -3.17 -3.39
N ASP A 25 21.32 -3.33 -3.55
CA ASP A 25 20.45 -3.81 -2.50
C ASP A 25 20.78 -5.28 -2.17
N LYS A 26 21.45 -5.50 -1.06
CA LYS A 26 21.81 -6.82 -0.54
C LYS A 26 20.72 -7.39 0.39
N TYR A 27 19.86 -6.52 0.91
CA TYR A 27 18.84 -6.90 1.88
C TYR A 27 17.65 -7.59 1.22
N LEU A 28 17.26 -7.17 0.01
CA LEU A 28 16.15 -7.79 -0.72
C LEU A 28 16.40 -9.28 -1.03
N PRO A 29 17.54 -9.70 -1.60
CA PRO A 29 17.85 -11.12 -1.77
C PRO A 29 17.85 -11.90 -0.45
N GLN A 30 18.51 -11.37 0.57
CA GLN A 30 18.55 -12.00 1.90
C GLN A 30 17.14 -12.16 2.49
N ALA A 31 16.29 -11.14 2.39
CA ALA A 31 14.90 -11.21 2.85
C ALA A 31 14.10 -12.27 2.09
N ASN A 32 14.35 -12.45 0.79
CA ASN A 32 13.70 -13.50 0.02
C ASN A 32 14.12 -14.91 0.49
N GLU A 33 15.40 -15.12 0.78
CA GLU A 33 15.91 -16.38 1.34
C GLU A 33 15.26 -16.70 2.69
N GLU A 34 15.21 -15.72 3.58
CA GLU A 34 14.56 -15.87 4.89
C GLU A 34 13.05 -16.13 4.76
N PHE A 35 12.37 -15.48 3.81
CA PHE A 35 10.96 -15.71 3.55
C PHE A 35 10.69 -17.14 3.06
N GLU A 36 11.49 -17.67 2.13
CA GLU A 36 11.40 -19.03 1.62
C GLU A 36 11.71 -20.05 2.73
N ALA A 37 12.64 -19.73 3.64
CA ALA A 37 12.94 -20.52 4.82
C ALA A 37 11.85 -20.42 5.92
N LYS A 38 10.81 -19.58 5.72
CA LYS A 38 9.75 -19.25 6.68
C LYS A 38 10.25 -18.55 7.95
N ASN A 39 11.42 -17.98 7.92
CA ASN A 39 11.99 -17.11 8.96
C ASN A 39 11.41 -15.71 8.82
N TYR A 40 10.11 -15.58 9.05
CA TYR A 40 9.35 -14.36 8.71
C TYR A 40 9.81 -13.12 9.51
N VAL A 41 10.35 -13.27 10.70
CA VAL A 41 10.85 -12.15 11.52
C VAL A 41 12.09 -11.53 10.87
N GLU A 42 13.03 -12.36 10.47
CA GLU A 42 14.27 -11.96 9.79
C GLU A 42 13.97 -11.43 8.38
N ALA A 43 13.05 -12.09 7.66
CA ALA A 43 12.59 -11.62 6.37
C ALA A 43 11.98 -10.22 6.47
N GLU A 44 11.10 -9.98 7.44
CA GLU A 44 10.50 -8.67 7.69
C GLU A 44 11.56 -7.60 7.95
N ALA A 45 12.49 -7.88 8.86
CA ALA A 45 13.56 -6.93 9.19
C ALA A 45 14.37 -6.53 7.93
N ASN A 46 14.76 -7.50 7.12
CA ASN A 46 15.52 -7.27 5.89
C ASN A 46 14.71 -6.55 4.81
N TYR A 47 13.40 -6.88 4.63
CA TYR A 47 12.52 -6.14 3.71
C TYR A 47 12.33 -4.69 4.15
N ARG A 48 12.19 -4.40 5.44
CA ARG A 48 12.09 -3.04 5.98
C ARG A 48 13.36 -2.24 5.69
N ILE A 49 14.54 -2.84 5.86
CA ILE A 49 15.81 -2.19 5.52
C ILE A 49 15.90 -1.93 4.02
N SER A 50 15.55 -2.91 3.17
CA SER A 50 15.51 -2.76 1.73
C SER A 50 14.58 -1.63 1.31
N GLN A 51 13.35 -1.62 1.83
CA GLN A 51 12.35 -0.58 1.54
C GLN A 51 12.83 0.81 1.97
N SER A 52 13.49 0.93 3.12
CA SER A 52 14.02 2.21 3.61
C SER A 52 15.17 2.74 2.75
N LYS A 53 16.11 1.86 2.36
CA LYS A 53 17.28 2.25 1.57
C LYS A 53 16.96 2.42 0.09
N PHE A 54 15.99 1.68 -0.44
CA PHE A 54 15.62 1.64 -1.85
C PHE A 54 14.12 1.88 -2.06
N PRO A 55 13.58 3.04 -1.65
CA PRO A 55 12.14 3.29 -1.56
C PRO A 55 11.38 3.27 -2.89
N LYS A 56 12.11 3.20 -4.03
CA LYS A 56 11.48 3.12 -5.37
C LYS A 56 11.32 1.68 -5.87
N LYS A 57 11.58 0.68 -5.04
CA LYS A 57 11.45 -0.73 -5.38
C LYS A 57 10.16 -1.31 -4.82
N ALA A 58 9.10 -1.28 -5.60
CA ALA A 58 7.79 -1.83 -5.25
C ALA A 58 7.84 -3.29 -4.73
N ILE A 59 8.80 -4.07 -5.23
CA ILE A 59 8.96 -5.48 -4.85
C ILE A 59 9.30 -5.67 -3.36
N ALA A 60 10.08 -4.78 -2.75
CA ALA A 60 10.39 -4.85 -1.33
C ALA A 60 9.13 -4.59 -0.48
N SER A 61 8.34 -3.57 -0.85
CA SER A 61 7.07 -3.26 -0.20
C SER A 61 6.04 -4.39 -0.38
N TYR A 62 5.97 -4.98 -1.57
CA TYR A 62 5.08 -6.11 -1.85
C TYR A 62 5.43 -7.36 -1.01
N ASN A 63 6.72 -7.74 -1.01
CA ASN A 63 7.17 -8.90 -0.26
C ASN A 63 7.09 -8.69 1.26
N LEU A 64 7.32 -7.46 1.73
CA LEU A 64 7.06 -7.09 3.11
C LEU A 64 5.58 -7.30 3.47
N GLY A 65 4.66 -6.89 2.61
CA GLY A 65 3.24 -7.14 2.78
C GLY A 65 2.91 -8.63 2.88
N ASN A 66 3.51 -9.46 2.00
CA ASN A 66 3.35 -10.90 2.05
C ASN A 66 3.87 -11.50 3.38
N THR A 67 5.02 -11.05 3.83
CA THR A 67 5.64 -11.51 5.09
C THR A 67 4.75 -11.19 6.28
N ILE A 68 4.32 -9.94 6.40
CA ILE A 68 3.45 -9.47 7.49
C ILE A 68 2.08 -10.17 7.44
N TYR A 69 1.54 -10.43 6.25
CA TYR A 69 0.30 -11.17 6.10
C TYR A 69 0.42 -12.63 6.59
N ASN A 70 1.56 -13.28 6.31
CA ASN A 70 1.85 -14.65 6.76
C ASN A 70 1.97 -14.77 8.29
N ILE A 71 2.48 -13.75 8.96
CA ILE A 71 2.50 -13.71 10.44
C ILE A 71 1.18 -13.22 11.05
N ASN A 72 0.10 -13.23 10.24
CA ASN A 72 -1.26 -12.92 10.67
C ASN A 72 -1.48 -11.48 11.16
N GLN A 73 -0.80 -10.52 10.55
CA GLN A 73 -0.96 -9.08 10.83
C GLN A 73 -1.57 -8.34 9.62
N PRO A 74 -2.84 -8.60 9.25
CA PRO A 74 -3.42 -8.09 8.01
C PRO A 74 -3.48 -6.55 7.95
N SER A 75 -3.77 -5.89 9.06
CA SER A 75 -3.87 -4.43 9.10
C SER A 75 -2.53 -3.73 8.84
N GLU A 76 -1.42 -4.35 9.19
CA GLU A 76 -0.09 -3.84 8.88
C GLU A 76 0.33 -4.20 7.45
N ALA A 77 0.04 -5.44 7.01
CA ALA A 77 0.27 -5.87 5.63
C ALA A 77 -0.40 -4.94 4.61
N LYS A 78 -1.58 -4.43 4.94
CA LYS A 78 -2.33 -3.45 4.15
C LYS A 78 -1.47 -2.25 3.74
N LEU A 79 -0.73 -1.66 4.68
CA LEU A 79 0.13 -0.51 4.46
C LEU A 79 1.24 -0.83 3.45
N SER A 80 1.86 -2.00 3.60
CA SER A 80 2.92 -2.46 2.72
C SER A 80 2.43 -2.69 1.29
N TYR A 81 1.23 -3.28 1.11
CA TYR A 81 0.64 -3.45 -0.22
C TYR A 81 0.24 -2.11 -0.86
N MET A 82 -0.28 -1.17 -0.08
CA MET A 82 -0.60 0.17 -0.58
C MET A 82 0.66 0.89 -1.07
N LYS A 83 1.74 0.82 -0.31
CA LYS A 83 3.04 1.36 -0.72
C LYS A 83 3.57 0.67 -1.97
N ALA A 84 3.42 -0.66 -2.08
CA ALA A 84 3.77 -1.38 -3.29
C ALA A 84 2.98 -0.89 -4.51
N ILE A 85 1.68 -0.59 -4.38
CA ILE A 85 0.84 -0.05 -5.45
C ILE A 85 1.34 1.33 -5.90
N GLU A 86 1.70 2.20 -4.96
CA GLU A 86 2.22 3.54 -5.23
C GLU A 86 3.56 3.48 -5.98
N GLU A 87 4.47 2.63 -5.53
CA GLU A 87 5.81 2.46 -6.09
C GLU A 87 5.82 1.68 -7.41
N SER A 88 4.77 0.90 -7.70
CA SER A 88 4.67 0.04 -8.88
C SER A 88 4.60 0.83 -10.18
N LYS A 89 5.45 0.46 -11.13
CA LYS A 89 5.52 1.07 -12.46
C LYS A 89 4.81 0.26 -13.53
N SER A 90 4.59 -1.03 -13.28
CA SER A 90 3.99 -1.95 -14.24
C SER A 90 2.60 -2.42 -13.81
N ARG A 91 1.77 -2.78 -14.82
CA ARG A 91 0.44 -3.37 -14.57
C ARG A 91 0.51 -4.70 -13.79
N PRO A 92 1.44 -5.64 -14.10
CA PRO A 92 1.57 -6.88 -13.34
C PRO A 92 1.88 -6.66 -11.86
N GLU A 93 2.76 -5.69 -11.53
CA GLU A 93 3.06 -5.37 -10.13
C GLU A 93 1.82 -4.81 -9.41
N LYS A 94 1.13 -3.85 -10.05
CA LYS A 94 -0.10 -3.27 -9.49
C LYS A 94 -1.18 -4.33 -9.29
N HIS A 95 -1.34 -5.24 -10.27
CA HIS A 95 -2.29 -6.34 -10.16
C HIS A 95 -2.06 -7.15 -8.90
N LYS A 96 -0.84 -7.67 -8.70
CA LYS A 96 -0.49 -8.50 -7.53
C LYS A 96 -0.74 -7.78 -6.21
N ALA A 97 -0.33 -6.52 -6.13
CA ALA A 97 -0.48 -5.74 -4.91
C ALA A 97 -1.96 -5.41 -4.60
N PHE A 98 -2.78 -5.08 -5.61
CA PHE A 98 -4.23 -4.89 -5.46
C PHE A 98 -4.96 -6.19 -5.09
N HIS A 99 -4.56 -7.33 -5.69
CA HIS A 99 -5.13 -8.63 -5.35
C HIS A 99 -4.92 -8.93 -3.85
N ASN A 100 -3.67 -8.85 -3.38
CA ASN A 100 -3.35 -9.12 -1.98
C ASN A 100 -3.98 -8.11 -1.01
N LEU A 101 -4.08 -6.84 -1.42
CA LEU A 101 -4.84 -5.85 -0.66
C LEU A 101 -6.33 -6.24 -0.54
N GLY A 102 -6.90 -6.79 -1.60
CA GLY A 102 -8.25 -7.37 -1.57
C GLY A 102 -8.39 -8.50 -0.56
N ASN A 103 -7.40 -9.42 -0.52
CA ASN A 103 -7.36 -10.52 0.44
C ASN A 103 -7.30 -10.00 1.90
N VAL A 104 -6.51 -8.94 2.14
CA VAL A 104 -6.48 -8.27 3.45
C VAL A 104 -7.87 -7.74 3.83
N PHE A 105 -8.52 -7.01 2.95
CA PHE A 105 -9.86 -6.47 3.23
C PHE A 105 -10.92 -7.56 3.41
N MET A 106 -10.82 -8.68 2.70
CA MET A 106 -11.68 -9.85 2.95
C MET A 106 -11.49 -10.39 4.36
N LYS A 107 -10.25 -10.53 4.81
CA LYS A 107 -9.91 -10.98 6.16
C LYS A 107 -10.39 -10.03 7.25
N GLU A 108 -10.34 -8.72 6.98
CA GLU A 108 -10.89 -7.67 7.85
C GLU A 108 -12.41 -7.54 7.76
N LYS A 109 -13.09 -8.34 6.91
CA LYS A 109 -14.54 -8.25 6.61
C LYS A 109 -14.96 -6.88 6.06
N ASN A 110 -14.02 -6.12 5.53
CA ASN A 110 -14.30 -4.87 4.82
C ASN A 110 -14.61 -5.16 3.35
N TYR A 111 -15.80 -5.69 3.10
CA TYR A 111 -16.19 -6.18 1.78
C TYR A 111 -16.28 -5.07 0.74
N THR A 112 -16.63 -3.87 1.14
CA THR A 112 -16.66 -2.70 0.24
C THR A 112 -15.26 -2.40 -0.31
N ALA A 113 -14.26 -2.35 0.56
CA ALA A 113 -12.89 -2.12 0.16
C ALA A 113 -12.31 -3.31 -0.62
N ALA A 114 -12.67 -4.56 -0.25
CA ALA A 114 -12.26 -5.75 -0.97
C ALA A 114 -12.75 -5.74 -2.43
N VAL A 115 -14.03 -5.43 -2.67
CA VAL A 115 -14.61 -5.29 -4.01
C VAL A 115 -13.84 -4.26 -4.83
N GLN A 116 -13.50 -3.11 -4.24
CA GLN A 116 -12.76 -2.08 -4.94
C GLN A 116 -11.32 -2.50 -5.26
N ALA A 117 -10.63 -3.16 -4.31
CA ALA A 117 -9.27 -3.64 -4.50
C ALA A 117 -9.19 -4.70 -5.61
N TYR A 118 -10.05 -5.72 -5.58
CA TYR A 118 -10.08 -6.74 -6.64
C TYR A 118 -10.50 -6.16 -8.00
N LYS A 119 -11.42 -5.20 -8.04
CA LYS A 119 -11.74 -4.49 -9.28
C LYS A 119 -10.51 -3.81 -9.87
N ASN A 120 -9.70 -3.15 -9.03
CA ASN A 120 -8.46 -2.52 -9.47
C ASN A 120 -7.40 -3.55 -9.90
N ALA A 121 -7.32 -4.70 -9.25
CA ALA A 121 -6.49 -5.80 -9.70
C ALA A 121 -6.91 -6.25 -11.11
N LEU A 122 -8.19 -6.44 -11.37
CA LEU A 122 -8.73 -6.85 -12.68
C LEU A 122 -8.55 -5.79 -13.77
N ILE A 123 -8.54 -4.50 -13.44
CA ILE A 123 -8.17 -3.44 -14.39
C ILE A 123 -6.72 -3.62 -14.87
N ASN A 124 -5.84 -4.12 -14.00
CA ASN A 124 -4.43 -4.35 -14.31
C ASN A 124 -4.17 -5.71 -14.97
N ASN A 125 -4.95 -6.74 -14.64
CA ASN A 125 -4.93 -8.06 -15.28
C ASN A 125 -6.35 -8.63 -15.37
N PRO A 126 -7.08 -8.38 -16.47
CA PRO A 126 -8.46 -8.86 -16.62
C PRO A 126 -8.61 -10.37 -16.71
N SER A 127 -7.55 -11.09 -17.10
CA SER A 127 -7.59 -12.54 -17.33
C SER A 127 -7.35 -13.37 -16.07
N ASP A 128 -7.04 -12.74 -14.92
CA ASP A 128 -6.76 -13.47 -13.69
C ASP A 128 -8.03 -14.06 -13.09
N GLU A 129 -8.12 -15.39 -13.12
CA GLU A 129 -9.32 -16.13 -12.70
C GLU A 129 -9.50 -16.13 -11.19
N GLU A 130 -8.41 -16.19 -10.44
CA GLU A 130 -8.45 -16.14 -8.99
C GLU A 130 -8.99 -14.79 -8.50
N THR A 131 -8.50 -13.70 -9.07
CA THR A 131 -9.02 -12.36 -8.75
C THR A 131 -10.48 -12.21 -9.17
N ARG A 132 -10.91 -12.79 -10.33
CA ARG A 132 -12.33 -12.76 -10.72
C ARG A 132 -13.21 -13.50 -9.72
N TYR A 133 -12.78 -14.68 -9.27
CA TYR A 133 -13.47 -15.45 -8.26
C TYR A 133 -13.57 -14.66 -6.94
N ASN A 134 -12.45 -14.13 -6.44
CA ASN A 134 -12.39 -13.37 -5.20
C ASN A 134 -13.22 -12.07 -5.27
N TYR A 135 -13.25 -11.43 -6.45
CA TYR A 135 -14.12 -10.27 -6.70
C TYR A 135 -15.60 -10.64 -6.58
N ALA A 136 -16.02 -11.75 -7.20
CA ALA A 136 -17.39 -12.23 -7.13
C ALA A 136 -17.78 -12.60 -5.70
N LEU A 137 -16.87 -13.27 -4.97
CA LEU A 137 -17.07 -13.63 -3.57
C LEU A 137 -17.20 -12.37 -2.70
N ALA A 138 -16.33 -11.38 -2.87
CA ALA A 138 -16.41 -10.11 -2.13
C ALA A 138 -17.72 -9.38 -2.39
N LYS A 139 -18.21 -9.37 -3.64
CA LYS A 139 -19.53 -8.81 -3.98
C LYS A 139 -20.69 -9.54 -3.29
N LYS A 140 -20.63 -10.87 -3.25
CA LYS A 140 -21.63 -11.68 -2.52
C LYS A 140 -21.61 -11.33 -1.04
N MET A 141 -20.42 -11.34 -0.42
CA MET A 141 -20.28 -11.02 1.00
C MET A 141 -20.75 -9.60 1.33
N LEU A 142 -20.49 -8.63 0.44
CA LEU A 142 -20.98 -7.25 0.59
C LEU A 142 -22.52 -7.18 0.53
N LYS A 143 -23.15 -7.98 -0.35
CA LYS A 143 -24.61 -8.06 -0.44
C LYS A 143 -25.21 -8.68 0.82
N ASP A 144 -24.58 -9.74 1.34
CA ASP A 144 -25.05 -10.46 2.52
C ASP A 144 -24.77 -9.68 3.83
N ASN A 145 -23.78 -8.78 3.82
CA ASN A 145 -23.37 -7.95 4.94
C ASN A 145 -23.22 -6.48 4.49
N PRO A 146 -24.31 -5.78 4.21
CA PRO A 146 -24.24 -4.39 3.78
C PRO A 146 -23.68 -3.50 4.90
N PRO A 147 -22.90 -2.48 4.57
CA PRO A 147 -22.42 -1.52 5.56
C PRO A 147 -23.62 -0.83 6.22
N PRO A 148 -23.48 -0.38 7.49
CA PRO A 148 -24.50 0.40 8.15
C PRO A 148 -24.91 1.58 7.26
N LYS A 149 -26.22 1.81 7.15
CA LYS A 149 -26.71 3.01 6.46
C LYS A 149 -26.26 4.23 7.28
N ASP A 150 -25.48 5.10 6.67
CA ASP A 150 -25.23 6.42 7.24
C ASP A 150 -26.59 7.15 7.32
N ASP A 151 -27.14 7.26 8.51
CA ASP A 151 -28.25 8.18 8.79
C ASP A 151 -27.73 9.61 8.66
N LYS A 152 -27.57 10.07 7.42
CA LYS A 152 -27.38 11.49 7.15
C LYS A 152 -28.61 12.19 7.66
N LYS A 153 -28.44 12.94 8.77
CA LYS A 153 -29.43 13.90 9.26
C LYS A 153 -29.98 14.67 8.06
N LYS A 154 -31.28 14.45 7.83
CA LYS A 154 -32.06 15.31 6.93
C LYS A 154 -32.10 16.67 7.58
N ASP A 155 -31.24 17.56 7.19
CA ASP A 155 -31.53 18.99 7.33
C ASP A 155 -32.69 19.31 6.38
N LYS A 156 -33.88 19.48 7.00
CA LYS A 156 -35.06 20.03 6.35
C LYS A 156 -34.70 21.43 5.82
N LYS A 157 -34.70 21.60 4.52
CA LYS A 157 -35.11 22.86 3.89
C LYS A 157 -36.32 22.58 3.05
N GLU A 158 -37.44 23.10 3.54
CA GLU A 158 -38.64 23.35 2.75
C GLU A 158 -38.28 24.26 1.59
N GLY A 159 -38.79 23.89 0.42
CA GLY A 159 -38.69 24.71 -0.79
C GLY A 159 -39.50 24.01 -1.88
N ASP A 160 -40.74 24.46 -2.01
CA ASP A 160 -41.79 24.14 -2.97
C ASP A 160 -41.27 24.24 -4.43
N GLY A 161 -41.76 23.34 -5.31
CA GLY A 161 -41.56 23.47 -6.76
C GLY A 161 -41.72 22.17 -7.52
N LYS A 162 -42.97 21.95 -8.02
CA LYS A 162 -43.32 20.93 -9.02
C LYS A 162 -42.42 21.00 -10.24
N ASP A 163 -41.96 19.85 -10.77
CA ASP A 163 -42.36 19.42 -12.13
C ASP A 163 -41.87 17.99 -12.41
N LYS A 164 -42.77 17.20 -12.98
CA LYS A 164 -42.56 15.88 -13.56
C LYS A 164 -41.84 16.01 -14.89
N LYS A 165 -40.88 15.10 -15.11
CA LYS A 165 -40.69 14.45 -16.42
C LYS A 165 -39.84 13.20 -16.28
N ASP A 166 -40.41 12.09 -16.75
CA ASP A 166 -39.81 10.84 -17.08
C ASP A 166 -38.64 11.06 -18.07
N ASP A 167 -37.49 10.42 -17.84
CA ASP A 167 -36.68 9.96 -18.94
C ASP A 167 -35.79 8.78 -18.53
N LYS A 168 -35.87 7.82 -19.39
CA LYS A 168 -35.27 6.51 -19.53
C LYS A 168 -33.82 6.31 -19.06
N GLU A 169 -33.65 5.12 -18.45
CA GLU A 169 -32.38 4.43 -18.27
C GLU A 169 -31.39 4.60 -19.44
N GLY A 170 -30.28 5.23 -19.13
CA GLY A 170 -29.05 5.14 -19.88
C GLY A 170 -27.97 4.51 -19.00
N GLN A 171 -27.59 3.26 -19.29
CA GLN A 171 -26.46 2.62 -18.64
C GLN A 171 -25.22 3.49 -18.82
N PRO A 172 -24.49 3.84 -17.75
CA PRO A 172 -23.23 4.57 -17.91
C PRO A 172 -22.17 3.62 -18.48
N LYS A 173 -21.69 3.98 -19.66
CA LYS A 173 -20.51 3.35 -20.27
C LYS A 173 -19.32 3.44 -19.29
N PRO A 174 -18.47 2.39 -19.17
CA PRO A 174 -17.28 2.45 -18.35
C PRO A 174 -16.34 3.53 -18.88
N LYS A 175 -16.13 4.59 -18.13
CA LYS A 175 -15.04 5.52 -18.40
C LYS A 175 -13.74 4.79 -18.10
N GLU A 176 -12.88 4.64 -19.10
CA GLU A 176 -11.47 4.34 -18.94
C GLU A 176 -10.87 5.46 -18.08
N GLY A 177 -10.62 5.16 -16.83
CA GLY A 177 -10.02 6.08 -15.90
C GLY A 177 -9.46 5.27 -14.74
N GLY A 178 -8.14 5.21 -14.65
CA GLY A 178 -7.46 4.79 -13.42
C GLY A 178 -8.07 5.54 -12.22
N ILE A 179 -7.91 4.96 -11.04
CA ILE A 179 -8.37 5.59 -9.79
C ILE A 179 -7.96 7.06 -9.84
N SER A 180 -8.93 7.96 -9.67
CA SER A 180 -8.60 9.40 -9.67
C SER A 180 -7.57 9.64 -8.56
N LYS A 181 -6.56 10.47 -8.87
CA LYS A 181 -5.50 10.87 -7.94
C LYS A 181 -6.06 11.24 -6.56
N GLN A 182 -7.21 11.91 -6.53
CA GLN A 182 -7.97 12.29 -5.35
C GLN A 182 -8.47 11.10 -4.51
N ARG A 183 -8.84 9.98 -5.15
CA ARG A 183 -9.31 8.79 -4.42
C ARG A 183 -8.15 8.00 -3.81
N VAL A 184 -7.01 7.97 -4.50
CA VAL A 184 -5.77 7.40 -3.95
C VAL A 184 -5.29 8.25 -2.78
N GLU A 185 -5.34 9.58 -2.91
CA GLU A 185 -4.97 10.54 -1.89
C GLU A 185 -5.87 10.42 -0.64
N ASN A 186 -7.18 10.38 -0.81
CA ASN A 186 -8.12 10.16 0.30
C ASN A 186 -7.93 8.79 1.00
N LEU A 187 -7.51 7.77 0.25
CA LEU A 187 -7.23 6.45 0.82
C LEU A 187 -5.89 6.46 1.57
N LEU A 188 -4.88 7.16 1.04
CA LEU A 188 -3.58 7.38 1.69
C LEU A 188 -3.74 8.22 2.96
N ASP A 189 -4.55 9.26 2.93
CA ASP A 189 -4.84 10.09 4.11
C ASP A 189 -5.56 9.29 5.21
N ALA A 190 -6.49 8.43 4.84
CA ALA A 190 -7.16 7.54 5.80
C ALA A 190 -6.16 6.56 6.44
N VAL A 191 -5.21 6.06 5.65
CA VAL A 191 -4.16 5.14 6.11
C VAL A 191 -3.13 5.85 6.98
N ASN A 192 -2.64 7.02 6.55
CA ASN A 192 -1.70 7.82 7.33
C ASN A 192 -2.27 8.21 8.70
N ASN A 193 -3.58 8.48 8.76
CA ASN A 193 -4.28 8.75 10.01
C ASN A 193 -4.37 7.51 10.93
N GLU A 194 -4.55 6.32 10.34
CA GLU A 194 -4.54 5.05 11.10
C GLU A 194 -3.13 4.69 11.58
N GLU A 195 -2.11 4.86 10.73
CA GLU A 195 -0.71 4.64 11.08
C GLU A 195 -0.30 5.56 12.24
N LYS A 196 -0.64 6.84 12.18
CA LYS A 196 -0.39 7.78 13.27
C LYS A 196 -1.03 7.33 14.58
N LYS A 197 -2.28 6.84 14.55
CA LYS A 197 -2.96 6.31 15.74
C LYS A 197 -2.26 5.06 16.30
N VAL A 198 -1.76 4.18 15.42
CA VAL A 198 -1.01 2.98 15.83
C VAL A 198 0.34 3.38 16.41
N GLN A 199 1.05 4.29 15.76
CA GLN A 199 2.33 4.83 16.22
C GLN A 199 2.19 5.53 17.58
N ASP A 200 1.15 6.34 17.75
CA ASP A 200 0.85 7.00 19.03
C ASP A 200 0.55 5.98 20.15
N LYS A 201 -0.18 4.89 19.83
CA LYS A 201 -0.42 3.79 20.79
C LYS A 201 0.86 3.04 21.14
N VAL A 202 1.74 2.79 20.17
CA VAL A 202 3.04 2.13 20.39
C VAL A 202 3.95 3.02 21.24
N ASN A 203 4.02 4.31 20.91
CA ASN A 203 4.81 5.27 21.68
C ASN A 203 4.26 5.45 23.10
N ALA A 204 2.95 5.50 23.28
CA ALA A 204 2.32 5.56 24.61
C ALA A 204 2.60 4.30 25.46
N LYS A 205 2.73 3.12 24.84
CA LYS A 205 3.14 1.89 25.53
C LYS A 205 4.63 1.90 25.89
N LYS A 206 5.51 2.44 25.03
CA LYS A 206 6.94 2.57 25.28
C LYS A 206 7.23 3.53 26.45
N VAL A 207 6.48 4.62 26.58
CA VAL A 207 6.63 5.59 27.68
C VAL A 207 6.20 5.00 29.03
N LYS A 208 5.36 3.97 29.06
CA LYS A 208 4.93 3.30 30.29
C LYS A 208 5.86 2.18 30.78
N GLY A 209 6.85 1.80 29.99
CA GLY A 209 7.89 0.86 30.40
C GLY A 209 8.87 1.55 31.35
N LYS A 210 8.82 1.25 32.67
CA LYS A 210 9.85 1.68 33.58
C LYS A 210 11.20 1.14 33.14
N PRO A 211 12.29 1.95 33.16
CA PRO A 211 13.62 1.42 32.90
C PRO A 211 13.95 0.37 33.94
N VAL A 212 14.22 -0.85 33.50
CA VAL A 212 14.81 -1.88 34.35
C VAL A 212 16.23 -1.44 34.62
N ARG A 213 16.49 -0.99 35.84
CA ARG A 213 17.87 -0.83 36.37
C ARG A 213 18.48 -2.24 36.44
N THR A 214 19.35 -2.54 35.51
CA THR A 214 20.31 -3.64 35.71
C THR A 214 21.38 -3.13 36.64
N GLU A 215 21.24 -3.40 37.91
CA GLU A 215 22.36 -3.36 38.86
C GLU A 215 23.28 -4.51 38.46
N LYS A 216 24.47 -4.16 37.98
CA LYS A 216 25.59 -5.07 37.87
C LYS A 216 26.25 -5.11 39.22
N ASP A 217 25.96 -6.16 39.96
CA ASP A 217 26.77 -6.54 41.11
C ASP A 217 28.02 -7.22 40.63
N TRP A 218 29.16 -6.64 40.98
CA TRP A 218 30.47 -7.23 41.01
C TRP A 218 31.36 -6.60 42.05
#